data_1570a1f08d16a72c69a9a036db371f78
#
_entry.id   1570a1f08d16a72c69a9a036db371f78
#
_cell.length_a   1.000
_cell.length_b   1.000
_cell.length_c   1.000
_cell.angle_alpha   90.00
_cell.angle_beta   90.00
_cell.angle_gamma   90.00
#
_symmetry.space_group_name_H-M   'P 1'
#
loop_
_entity.id
_entity.type
_entity.pdbx_description
1 polymer ?
#
loop_
_entity_poly.entity_id
_entity_poly.type
_entity_poly.pdbx_seq_one_letter_code
_entity_poly.pdbx_strand_id
1 'polypeptide(L)'
;MEIGFEKYEAAGNDFIVVDASSFAGMESDAAVGRLVEVASKWCDRHFGIGADGILFIDRETASVAHGRGTVAKMTIVNSDGSLAEMCGNGIRCAARYIASRVLGVEGGLTIATDGGDQRVCFASGRDGEIAVEMGRCDYVRDVALELGNGLAFDGDEIDVGNPHFVVELCGNDAGLTPREARDAYGAEISRHREFRHGANVEFTREIAPNHLEMCVFERGVGATLACGTGCVASAYAYCRKRGLSGVSVAIETEGGLLHVEIPEGIDWDGHVSKSGVKLIGGAKHVYSGVMALNDEAC
;
A
#
# COMPACT_ATOMS: atom_id res chain seq x y z
N MET A 1 -22.86 16.25 -14.88
CA MET A 1 -23.21 14.82 -14.67
C MET A 1 -23.07 14.49 -13.19
N GLU A 2 -23.89 13.62 -12.64
CA GLU A 2 -23.76 13.16 -11.25
C GLU A 2 -23.08 11.78 -11.22
N ILE A 3 -22.07 11.64 -10.38
CA ILE A 3 -21.28 10.41 -10.23
C ILE A 3 -21.52 9.84 -8.85
N GLY A 4 -22.00 8.60 -8.78
CA GLY A 4 -22.08 7.84 -7.54
C GLY A 4 -20.68 7.39 -7.10
N PHE A 5 -20.38 7.49 -5.82
CA PHE A 5 -19.11 7.04 -5.25
C PHE A 5 -19.33 6.33 -3.92
N GLU A 6 -18.32 5.57 -3.51
CA GLU A 6 -18.21 5.01 -2.17
C GLU A 6 -16.88 5.36 -1.56
N LYS A 7 -16.91 5.73 -0.28
CA LYS A 7 -15.71 6.00 0.51
C LYS A 7 -15.25 4.73 1.21
N TYR A 8 -14.00 4.37 1.01
CA TYR A 8 -13.33 3.26 1.69
C TYR A 8 -12.07 3.74 2.39
N GLU A 9 -11.66 3.02 3.44
CA GLU A 9 -10.38 3.19 4.10
C GLU A 9 -9.70 1.84 4.32
N ALA A 10 -8.36 1.84 4.34
CA ALA A 10 -7.53 0.71 4.71
C ALA A 10 -6.25 1.21 5.40
N ALA A 11 -6.10 0.89 6.68
CA ALA A 11 -4.97 1.31 7.51
C ALA A 11 -4.74 2.84 7.47
N GLY A 12 -5.82 3.62 7.57
CA GLY A 12 -5.80 5.08 7.59
C GLY A 12 -5.61 5.77 6.25
N ASN A 13 -5.38 5.01 5.17
CA ASN A 13 -5.35 5.52 3.80
C ASN A 13 -6.73 5.39 3.17
N ASP A 14 -7.32 6.50 2.73
CA ASP A 14 -8.73 6.57 2.38
C ASP A 14 -8.96 6.98 0.91
N PHE A 15 -9.93 6.33 0.28
CA PHE A 15 -10.16 6.44 -1.15
C PHE A 15 -11.62 6.70 -1.50
N ILE A 16 -11.83 7.47 -2.58
CA ILE A 16 -13.08 7.61 -3.29
C ILE A 16 -13.13 6.51 -4.35
N VAL A 17 -14.00 5.51 -4.19
CA VAL A 17 -14.17 4.43 -5.15
C VAL A 17 -15.28 4.78 -6.12
N VAL A 18 -15.00 4.76 -7.42
CA VAL A 18 -15.92 5.08 -8.50
C VAL A 18 -15.96 3.91 -9.50
N ASP A 19 -17.13 3.43 -9.81
CA ASP A 19 -17.34 2.36 -10.80
C ASP A 19 -17.51 2.95 -12.21
N ALA A 20 -16.95 2.30 -13.22
CA ALA A 20 -17.07 2.71 -14.62
C ALA A 20 -18.53 2.85 -15.08
N SER A 21 -19.45 2.06 -14.52
CA SER A 21 -20.88 2.16 -14.83
C SER A 21 -21.50 3.52 -14.46
N SER A 22 -20.86 4.31 -13.60
CA SER A 22 -21.27 5.69 -13.30
C SER A 22 -21.02 6.67 -14.46
N PHE A 23 -20.21 6.27 -15.44
CA PHE A 23 -19.87 7.05 -16.65
C PHE A 23 -20.57 6.50 -17.89
N ALA A 24 -21.87 6.25 -17.82
CA ALA A 24 -22.65 5.61 -18.89
C ALA A 24 -22.35 6.23 -20.29
N GLY A 25 -21.85 5.40 -21.22
CA GLY A 25 -21.53 5.80 -22.59
C GLY A 25 -20.18 6.50 -22.78
N MET A 26 -19.34 6.54 -21.75
CA MET A 26 -17.97 7.07 -21.84
C MET A 26 -16.97 5.91 -21.79
N GLU A 27 -15.95 5.96 -22.64
CA GLU A 27 -14.81 5.03 -22.60
C GLU A 27 -14.00 5.20 -21.30
N SER A 28 -13.43 4.10 -20.78
CA SER A 28 -12.73 4.10 -19.48
C SER A 28 -11.60 5.11 -19.40
N ASP A 29 -10.79 5.24 -20.47
CA ASP A 29 -9.68 6.21 -20.48
C ASP A 29 -10.19 7.66 -20.43
N ALA A 30 -11.32 7.95 -21.08
CA ALA A 30 -11.94 9.27 -21.01
C ALA A 30 -12.53 9.54 -19.61
N ALA A 31 -13.12 8.53 -18.96
CA ALA A 31 -13.61 8.63 -17.58
C ALA A 31 -12.46 8.89 -16.60
N VAL A 32 -11.34 8.16 -16.73
CA VAL A 32 -10.13 8.39 -15.94
C VAL A 32 -9.58 9.80 -16.16
N GLY A 33 -9.54 10.28 -17.41
CA GLY A 33 -9.14 11.66 -17.71
C GLY A 33 -9.98 12.71 -16.96
N ARG A 34 -11.30 12.50 -16.88
CA ARG A 34 -12.20 13.39 -16.10
C ARG A 34 -11.93 13.31 -14.60
N LEU A 35 -11.63 12.13 -14.08
CA LEU A 35 -11.27 11.96 -12.65
C LEU A 35 -9.93 12.64 -12.32
N VAL A 36 -8.95 12.58 -13.21
CA VAL A 36 -7.67 13.31 -13.08
C VAL A 36 -7.91 14.82 -12.96
N GLU A 37 -8.77 15.40 -13.82
CA GLU A 37 -9.09 16.83 -13.80
C GLU A 37 -9.74 17.30 -12.48
N VAL A 38 -10.53 16.44 -11.83
CA VAL A 38 -11.26 16.80 -10.60
C VAL A 38 -10.63 16.26 -9.33
N ALA A 39 -9.56 15.47 -9.43
CA ALA A 39 -8.96 14.76 -8.30
C ALA A 39 -8.61 15.70 -7.14
N SER A 40 -7.92 16.81 -7.40
CA SER A 40 -7.53 17.77 -6.35
C SER A 40 -8.73 18.38 -5.64
N LYS A 41 -9.82 18.63 -6.35
CA LYS A 41 -11.05 19.18 -5.79
C LYS A 41 -11.83 18.12 -5.00
N TRP A 42 -11.99 16.92 -5.54
CA TRP A 42 -12.73 15.86 -4.88
C TRP A 42 -12.02 15.33 -3.64
N CYS A 43 -10.68 15.25 -3.71
CA CYS A 43 -9.85 14.79 -2.59
C CYS A 43 -9.60 15.84 -1.51
N ASP A 44 -9.95 17.11 -1.75
CA ASP A 44 -9.82 18.16 -0.73
C ASP A 44 -10.71 17.82 0.49
N ARG A 45 -10.10 17.84 1.69
CA ARG A 45 -10.76 17.44 2.93
C ARG A 45 -11.71 18.50 3.51
N HIS A 46 -11.67 19.71 2.98
CA HIS A 46 -12.50 20.84 3.44
C HIS A 46 -13.56 21.23 2.42
N PHE A 47 -13.24 21.11 1.12
CA PHE A 47 -14.10 21.61 0.04
C PHE A 47 -14.60 20.50 -0.88
N GLY A 48 -14.11 19.27 -0.72
CA GLY A 48 -14.50 18.09 -1.49
C GLY A 48 -15.08 16.97 -0.64
N ILE A 49 -14.94 15.75 -1.14
CA ILE A 49 -15.27 14.50 -0.41
C ILE A 49 -14.21 14.24 0.66
N GLY A 50 -12.95 14.62 0.36
CA GLY A 50 -11.79 14.37 1.20
C GLY A 50 -11.27 12.93 1.06
N ALA A 51 -10.07 12.77 0.48
CA ALA A 51 -9.43 11.47 0.31
C ALA A 51 -7.94 11.62 -0.01
N ASP A 52 -7.20 10.52 0.07
CA ASP A 52 -5.83 10.43 -0.43
C ASP A 52 -5.78 10.19 -1.95
N GLY A 53 -6.88 9.68 -2.53
CA GLY A 53 -7.00 9.44 -3.96
C GLY A 53 -8.35 8.87 -4.36
N ILE A 54 -8.47 8.60 -5.68
CA ILE A 54 -9.64 8.00 -6.29
C ILE A 54 -9.25 6.64 -6.86
N LEU A 55 -10.06 5.61 -6.63
CA LEU A 55 -9.96 4.30 -7.27
C LEU A 55 -11.06 4.17 -8.31
N PHE A 56 -10.68 4.15 -9.58
CA PHE A 56 -11.60 3.86 -10.67
C PHE A 56 -11.61 2.36 -10.93
N ILE A 57 -12.81 1.74 -10.85
CA ILE A 57 -13.01 0.30 -10.98
C ILE A 57 -13.77 0.03 -12.28
N ASP A 58 -13.09 -0.63 -13.21
CA ASP A 58 -13.67 -1.07 -14.48
C ASP A 58 -13.77 -2.60 -14.51
N ARG A 59 -15.01 -3.10 -14.53
CA ARG A 59 -15.30 -4.54 -14.58
C ARG A 59 -15.50 -5.06 -16.01
N GLU A 60 -15.80 -4.20 -16.97
CA GLU A 60 -16.07 -4.58 -18.35
C GLU A 60 -14.79 -4.79 -19.14
N THR A 61 -13.83 -3.86 -19.04
CA THR A 61 -12.54 -3.96 -19.72
C THR A 61 -11.71 -5.14 -19.21
N ALA A 62 -11.82 -5.50 -17.94
CA ALA A 62 -11.09 -6.61 -17.36
C ALA A 62 -11.46 -7.96 -17.98
N SER A 63 -12.72 -8.20 -18.27
CA SER A 63 -13.21 -9.48 -18.83
C SER A 63 -12.69 -9.71 -20.26
N VAL A 64 -12.38 -8.65 -21.00
CA VAL A 64 -11.96 -8.70 -22.41
C VAL A 64 -10.43 -8.79 -22.56
N ALA A 65 -9.69 -8.02 -21.75
CA ALA A 65 -8.26 -7.79 -21.94
C ALA A 65 -7.35 -8.78 -21.19
N HIS A 66 -7.77 -9.30 -20.05
CA HIS A 66 -6.88 -9.98 -19.08
C HIS A 66 -7.18 -11.49 -18.89
N GLY A 67 -8.08 -12.09 -19.66
CA GLY A 67 -8.34 -13.52 -19.60
C GLY A 67 -9.22 -13.97 -18.42
N ARG A 68 -9.43 -15.31 -18.34
CA ARG A 68 -10.31 -15.90 -17.32
C ARG A 68 -9.68 -15.77 -15.93
N GLY A 69 -10.33 -15.06 -15.02
CA GLY A 69 -9.94 -14.90 -13.60
C GLY A 69 -9.71 -13.47 -13.16
N THR A 70 -9.47 -12.52 -14.08
CA THR A 70 -9.45 -11.10 -13.75
C THR A 70 -10.87 -10.55 -13.71
N VAL A 71 -11.26 -9.99 -12.58
CA VAL A 71 -12.66 -9.58 -12.33
C VAL A 71 -12.89 -8.09 -12.49
N ALA A 72 -11.80 -7.28 -12.45
CA ALA A 72 -11.83 -5.84 -12.65
C ALA A 72 -10.45 -5.29 -13.02
N LYS A 73 -10.40 -4.11 -13.64
CA LYS A 73 -9.20 -3.25 -13.69
C LYS A 73 -9.40 -2.15 -12.65
N MET A 74 -8.34 -1.85 -11.87
CA MET A 74 -8.27 -0.72 -10.97
C MET A 74 -7.26 0.30 -11.49
N THR A 75 -7.69 1.54 -11.67
CA THR A 75 -6.79 2.68 -11.92
C THR A 75 -6.80 3.59 -10.70
N ILE A 76 -5.62 4.04 -10.29
CA ILE A 76 -5.43 4.89 -9.10
C ILE A 76 -5.10 6.30 -9.55
N VAL A 77 -5.93 7.27 -9.14
CA VAL A 77 -5.70 8.70 -9.33
C VAL A 77 -5.38 9.31 -7.97
N ASN A 78 -4.16 9.78 -7.77
CA ASN A 78 -3.77 10.46 -6.54
C ASN A 78 -4.51 11.79 -6.37
N SER A 79 -4.49 12.34 -5.16
CA SER A 79 -5.15 13.63 -4.85
C SER A 79 -4.61 14.83 -5.67
N ASP A 80 -3.41 14.74 -6.21
CA ASP A 80 -2.82 15.74 -7.11
C ASP A 80 -3.12 15.52 -8.60
N GLY A 81 -3.89 14.46 -8.92
CA GLY A 81 -4.23 14.06 -10.29
C GLY A 81 -3.19 13.16 -10.97
N SER A 82 -2.05 12.87 -10.35
CA SER A 82 -1.10 11.90 -10.89
C SER A 82 -1.65 10.47 -10.82
N LEU A 83 -1.19 9.60 -11.74
CA LEU A 83 -1.55 8.19 -11.74
C LEU A 83 -0.51 7.37 -10.96
N ALA A 84 -0.96 6.41 -10.18
CA ALA A 84 -0.11 5.47 -9.49
C ALA A 84 -0.31 4.05 -10.04
N GLU A 85 0.79 3.32 -10.20
CA GLU A 85 0.77 1.98 -10.78
C GLU A 85 0.12 0.95 -9.84
N MET A 86 0.35 1.08 -8.52
CA MET A 86 -0.16 0.16 -7.49
C MET A 86 -0.17 0.81 -6.11
N CYS A 87 -1.13 0.42 -5.27
CA CYS A 87 -1.21 0.77 -3.86
C CYS A 87 -1.74 -0.41 -3.03
N GLY A 88 -0.97 -0.89 -2.06
CA GLY A 88 -1.35 -2.02 -1.21
C GLY A 88 -2.62 -1.77 -0.37
N ASN A 89 -2.87 -0.53 0.04
CA ASN A 89 -4.09 -0.13 0.74
C ASN A 89 -5.26 0.00 -0.24
N GLY A 90 -5.02 0.64 -1.40
CA GLY A 90 -6.02 0.82 -2.45
C GLY A 90 -6.55 -0.50 -3.00
N ILE A 91 -5.67 -1.50 -3.23
CA ILE A 91 -6.10 -2.81 -3.75
C ILE A 91 -7.01 -3.55 -2.77
N ARG A 92 -6.81 -3.40 -1.43
CA ARG A 92 -7.72 -3.97 -0.43
C ARG A 92 -9.10 -3.27 -0.45
N CYS A 93 -9.12 -1.94 -0.61
CA CYS A 93 -10.35 -1.18 -0.77
C CYS A 93 -11.11 -1.62 -2.03
N ALA A 94 -10.42 -1.74 -3.17
CA ALA A 94 -11.00 -2.22 -4.43
C ALA A 94 -11.54 -3.66 -4.29
N ALA A 95 -10.78 -4.56 -3.69
CA ALA A 95 -11.22 -5.94 -3.47
C ALA A 95 -12.48 -6.02 -2.60
N ARG A 96 -12.56 -5.22 -1.53
CA ARG A 96 -13.76 -5.14 -0.68
C ARG A 96 -14.95 -4.58 -1.44
N TYR A 97 -14.74 -3.53 -2.22
CA TYR A 97 -15.77 -2.96 -3.09
C TYR A 97 -16.31 -3.99 -4.09
N ILE A 98 -15.42 -4.67 -4.83
CA ILE A 98 -15.79 -5.65 -5.85
C ILE A 98 -16.55 -6.83 -5.21
N ALA A 99 -16.04 -7.38 -4.11
CA ALA A 99 -16.66 -8.51 -3.41
C ALA A 99 -18.08 -8.21 -2.89
N SER A 100 -18.38 -6.95 -2.56
CA SER A 100 -19.71 -6.55 -2.14
C SER A 100 -20.74 -6.57 -3.28
N ARG A 101 -20.29 -6.68 -4.54
CA ARG A 101 -21.13 -6.59 -5.76
C ARG A 101 -21.11 -7.84 -6.64
N VAL A 102 -20.10 -8.68 -6.48
CA VAL A 102 -19.95 -9.92 -7.25
C VAL A 102 -20.28 -11.09 -6.33
N LEU A 103 -21.35 -11.81 -6.63
CA LEU A 103 -21.75 -13.03 -5.90
C LEU A 103 -20.73 -14.14 -6.16
N GLY A 104 -20.34 -14.88 -5.11
CA GLY A 104 -19.54 -16.10 -5.23
C GLY A 104 -18.04 -15.88 -5.36
N VAL A 105 -17.51 -14.77 -4.86
CA VAL A 105 -16.05 -14.56 -4.73
C VAL A 105 -15.52 -15.37 -3.53
N GLU A 106 -15.69 -16.70 -3.59
CA GLU A 106 -15.10 -17.61 -2.62
C GLU A 106 -13.65 -17.89 -3.02
N GLY A 107 -12.70 -17.56 -2.15
CA GLY A 107 -11.30 -17.94 -2.26
C GLY A 107 -10.36 -16.93 -2.91
N GLY A 108 -10.82 -15.90 -3.59
CA GLY A 108 -9.95 -14.84 -4.11
C GLY A 108 -10.34 -14.34 -5.50
N LEU A 109 -9.74 -13.22 -5.89
CA LEU A 109 -9.95 -12.57 -7.19
C LEU A 109 -8.62 -11.97 -7.69
N THR A 110 -8.54 -11.75 -8.99
CA THR A 110 -7.43 -11.04 -9.62
C THR A 110 -7.93 -9.66 -10.08
N ILE A 111 -7.21 -8.61 -9.70
CA ILE A 111 -7.48 -7.24 -10.12
C ILE A 111 -6.31 -6.78 -10.98
N ALA A 112 -6.58 -6.36 -12.22
CA ALA A 112 -5.57 -5.76 -13.07
C ALA A 112 -5.25 -4.35 -12.57
N THR A 113 -3.97 -3.98 -12.57
CA THR A 113 -3.47 -2.63 -12.27
C THR A 113 -2.42 -2.23 -13.30
N ASP A 114 -2.05 -0.97 -13.33
CA ASP A 114 -0.96 -0.52 -14.22
C ASP A 114 0.41 -1.08 -13.79
N GLY A 115 0.55 -1.52 -12.51
CA GLY A 115 1.70 -2.28 -12.00
C GLY A 115 1.60 -3.80 -12.20
N GLY A 116 0.61 -4.27 -12.97
CA GLY A 116 0.36 -5.70 -13.25
C GLY A 116 -0.82 -6.29 -12.47
N ASP A 117 -1.09 -7.56 -12.74
CA ASP A 117 -2.19 -8.29 -12.11
C ASP A 117 -1.90 -8.58 -10.64
N GLN A 118 -2.82 -8.18 -9.76
CA GLN A 118 -2.73 -8.39 -8.32
C GLN A 118 -3.72 -9.47 -7.88
N ARG A 119 -3.21 -10.53 -7.27
CA ARG A 119 -4.03 -11.57 -6.68
C ARG A 119 -4.35 -11.22 -5.23
N VAL A 120 -5.63 -11.21 -4.92
CA VAL A 120 -6.14 -10.97 -3.58
C VAL A 120 -7.02 -12.14 -3.14
N CYS A 121 -6.94 -12.50 -1.85
CA CYS A 121 -7.75 -13.54 -1.24
C CYS A 121 -8.40 -13.00 0.03
N PHE A 122 -9.60 -13.49 0.35
CA PHE A 122 -10.20 -13.21 1.64
C PHE A 122 -9.60 -14.15 2.68
N ALA A 123 -9.00 -13.58 3.74
CA ALA A 123 -8.26 -14.37 4.73
C ALA A 123 -9.21 -15.26 5.52
N SER A 124 -8.95 -16.57 5.50
CA SER A 124 -9.72 -17.54 6.26
C SER A 124 -9.52 -17.33 7.76
N GLY A 125 -10.61 -17.25 8.52
CA GLY A 125 -10.57 -17.12 9.99
C GLY A 125 -10.26 -15.71 10.51
N ARG A 126 -10.14 -14.72 9.62
CA ARG A 126 -9.98 -13.30 9.97
C ARG A 126 -11.08 -12.52 9.26
N ASP A 127 -12.20 -12.34 9.93
CA ASP A 127 -13.40 -11.71 9.34
C ASP A 127 -13.09 -10.36 8.76
N GLY A 128 -13.27 -10.24 7.43
CA GLY A 128 -13.10 -9.00 6.72
C GLY A 128 -11.67 -8.63 6.35
N GLU A 129 -10.65 -9.43 6.63
CA GLU A 129 -9.29 -9.18 6.17
C GLU A 129 -9.04 -9.70 4.75
N ILE A 130 -8.17 -9.00 4.05
CA ILE A 130 -7.82 -9.26 2.66
C ILE A 130 -6.31 -9.49 2.59
N ALA A 131 -5.92 -10.64 2.05
CA ALA A 131 -4.55 -11.00 1.78
C ALA A 131 -4.19 -10.60 0.34
N VAL A 132 -3.11 -9.86 0.17
CA VAL A 132 -2.55 -9.45 -1.13
C VAL A 132 -1.22 -10.16 -1.32
N GLU A 133 -1.04 -10.85 -2.45
CA GLU A 133 0.26 -11.42 -2.82
C GLU A 133 1.20 -10.29 -3.26
N MET A 134 2.31 -10.11 -2.55
CA MET A 134 3.19 -8.94 -2.72
C MET A 134 4.30 -9.11 -3.76
N GLY A 135 4.29 -10.23 -4.50
CA GLY A 135 5.21 -10.44 -5.60
C GLY A 135 6.67 -10.53 -5.16
N ARG A 136 7.52 -9.63 -5.66
CA ARG A 136 8.95 -9.60 -5.35
C ARG A 136 9.19 -9.03 -3.94
N CYS A 137 10.15 -9.65 -3.24
CA CYS A 137 10.71 -9.12 -1.99
C CYS A 137 12.13 -9.65 -1.86
N ASP A 138 13.13 -8.79 -2.03
CA ASP A 138 14.53 -9.15 -2.06
C ASP A 138 15.34 -8.35 -1.05
N TYR A 139 16.24 -9.03 -0.34
CA TYR A 139 17.30 -8.38 0.40
C TYR A 139 18.36 -7.85 -0.58
N VAL A 140 18.74 -6.61 -0.43
CA VAL A 140 19.76 -5.97 -1.27
C VAL A 140 21.11 -5.97 -0.55
N ARG A 141 21.18 -5.37 0.66
CA ARG A 141 22.43 -5.27 1.45
C ARG A 141 22.16 -4.74 2.86
N ASP A 142 23.11 -4.94 3.76
CA ASP A 142 23.21 -4.15 5.00
C ASP A 142 23.72 -2.74 4.68
N VAL A 143 23.16 -1.75 5.35
CA VAL A 143 23.52 -0.33 5.17
C VAL A 143 23.81 0.30 6.52
N ALA A 144 24.98 0.92 6.66
CA ALA A 144 25.34 1.77 7.80
C ALA A 144 25.38 3.23 7.34
N LEU A 145 24.57 4.07 7.94
CA LEU A 145 24.47 5.50 7.62
C LEU A 145 25.04 6.33 8.76
N GLU A 146 25.88 7.32 8.43
CA GLU A 146 26.29 8.37 9.35
C GLU A 146 25.67 9.69 8.91
N LEU A 147 24.85 10.27 9.78
CA LEU A 147 24.18 11.56 9.53
C LEU A 147 25.12 12.73 9.88
N GLY A 148 24.76 13.91 9.38
CA GLY A 148 25.57 15.11 9.55
C GLY A 148 25.82 15.55 11.01
N ASN A 149 25.02 15.05 11.95
CA ASN A 149 25.18 15.27 13.40
C ASN A 149 26.01 14.20 14.12
N GLY A 150 26.58 13.23 13.39
CA GLY A 150 27.38 12.12 13.92
C GLY A 150 26.55 10.96 14.48
N LEU A 151 25.22 10.98 14.33
CA LEU A 151 24.37 9.85 14.65
C LEU A 151 24.43 8.83 13.51
N ALA A 152 24.51 7.54 13.85
CA ALA A 152 24.53 6.46 12.89
C ALA A 152 23.27 5.61 13.00
N PHE A 153 22.81 5.11 11.84
CA PHE A 153 21.72 4.13 11.73
C PHE A 153 22.18 2.94 10.90
N ASP A 154 22.03 1.76 11.45
CA ASP A 154 22.26 0.51 10.76
C ASP A 154 20.91 -0.11 10.38
N GLY A 155 20.81 -0.63 9.17
CA GLY A 155 19.55 -1.23 8.68
C GLY A 155 19.76 -2.06 7.42
N ASP A 156 18.67 -2.62 6.92
CA ASP A 156 18.64 -3.43 5.71
C ASP A 156 18.01 -2.65 4.56
N GLU A 157 18.65 -2.69 3.39
CA GLU A 157 18.02 -2.28 2.13
C GLU A 157 17.24 -3.46 1.55
N ILE A 158 15.92 -3.30 1.43
CA ILE A 158 14.98 -4.31 0.91
C ILE A 158 14.28 -3.74 -0.32
N ASP A 159 14.15 -4.53 -1.38
CA ASP A 159 13.40 -4.18 -2.58
C ASP A 159 12.09 -4.97 -2.64
N VAL A 160 10.97 -4.27 -2.54
CA VAL A 160 9.60 -4.81 -2.69
C VAL A 160 8.96 -4.26 -3.98
N GLY A 161 9.76 -4.12 -5.04
CA GLY A 161 9.40 -3.38 -6.26
C GLY A 161 9.68 -1.88 -6.15
N ASN A 162 10.04 -1.42 -4.98
CA ASN A 162 10.54 -0.09 -4.64
C ASN A 162 11.52 -0.20 -3.46
N PRO A 163 12.48 0.74 -3.33
CA PRO A 163 13.53 0.64 -2.30
C PRO A 163 13.00 1.02 -0.92
N HIS A 164 13.33 0.19 0.07
CA HIS A 164 13.05 0.38 1.49
C HIS A 164 14.34 0.29 2.30
N PHE A 165 14.49 1.17 3.27
CA PHE A 165 15.54 1.08 4.29
C PHE A 165 14.89 0.84 5.65
N VAL A 166 15.09 -0.37 6.16
CA VAL A 166 14.49 -0.83 7.42
C VAL A 166 15.48 -0.72 8.54
N VAL A 167 15.19 0.12 9.52
CA VAL A 167 15.96 0.33 10.75
C VAL A 167 15.24 -0.35 11.91
N GLU A 168 15.86 -1.35 12.52
CA GLU A 168 15.37 -1.96 13.75
C GLU A 168 15.97 -1.25 14.96
N LEU A 169 15.14 -0.56 15.74
CA LEU A 169 15.56 0.16 16.95
C LEU A 169 15.73 -0.83 18.11
N CYS A 170 16.98 -1.11 18.47
CA CYS A 170 17.37 -2.08 19.51
C CYS A 170 17.88 -1.39 20.76
N GLY A 171 17.09 -0.61 21.46
CA GLY A 171 17.40 -0.10 22.81
C GLY A 171 18.66 0.77 22.99
N ASN A 172 19.59 0.77 22.05
CA ASN A 172 20.82 1.60 22.04
C ASN A 172 20.69 2.84 21.15
N ASP A 173 19.58 3.01 20.43
CA ASP A 173 19.36 4.09 19.48
C ASP A 173 18.82 5.34 20.20
N ALA A 174 19.61 5.91 21.10
CA ALA A 174 19.29 7.08 21.91
C ALA A 174 17.94 7.00 22.68
N GLY A 175 17.35 5.79 22.81
CA GLY A 175 16.05 5.57 23.46
C GLY A 175 14.84 6.09 22.67
N LEU A 176 15.00 6.31 21.36
CA LEU A 176 13.94 6.82 20.50
C LEU A 176 12.84 5.77 20.25
N THR A 177 11.60 6.23 20.17
CA THR A 177 10.50 5.44 19.59
C THR A 177 10.57 5.49 18.06
N PRO A 178 9.92 4.54 17.35
CA PRO A 178 9.83 4.58 15.89
C PRO A 178 9.29 5.90 15.34
N ARG A 179 8.30 6.51 16.00
CA ARG A 179 7.74 7.81 15.63
C ARG A 179 8.77 8.94 15.78
N GLU A 180 9.46 9.01 16.93
CA GLU A 180 10.46 10.05 17.19
C GLU A 180 11.62 9.94 16.20
N ALA A 181 12.08 8.73 15.89
CA ALA A 181 13.14 8.49 14.91
C ALA A 181 12.70 8.92 13.50
N ARG A 182 11.48 8.54 13.07
CA ARG A 182 10.92 8.96 11.78
C ARG A 182 10.81 10.47 11.67
N ASP A 183 10.24 11.14 12.69
CA ASP A 183 9.99 12.58 12.66
C ASP A 183 11.29 13.39 12.66
N ALA A 184 12.32 12.89 13.35
CA ALA A 184 13.62 13.56 13.43
C ALA A 184 14.51 13.28 12.22
N TYR A 185 14.52 12.06 11.68
CA TYR A 185 15.57 11.60 10.75
C TYR A 185 15.03 11.03 9.43
N GLY A 186 13.75 10.69 9.34
CA GLY A 186 13.16 10.05 8.15
C GLY A 186 13.43 10.83 6.85
N ALA A 187 13.27 12.15 6.88
CA ALA A 187 13.48 13.00 5.72
C ALA A 187 14.94 13.08 5.25
N GLU A 188 15.91 13.10 6.20
CA GLU A 188 17.32 13.11 5.90
C GLU A 188 17.77 11.77 5.34
N ILE A 189 17.36 10.67 5.98
CA ILE A 189 17.72 9.31 5.56
C ILE A 189 17.10 8.99 4.19
N SER A 190 15.83 9.31 3.97
CA SER A 190 15.14 9.04 2.69
C SER A 190 15.88 9.64 1.47
N ARG A 191 16.60 10.74 1.67
CA ARG A 191 17.34 11.46 0.63
C ARG A 191 18.86 11.26 0.76
N HIS A 192 19.30 10.37 1.63
CA HIS A 192 20.71 10.17 1.85
C HIS A 192 21.41 9.68 0.58
N ARG A 193 22.65 10.16 0.34
CA ARG A 193 23.45 9.84 -0.85
C ARG A 193 23.67 8.35 -1.10
N GLU A 194 23.53 7.54 -0.07
CA GLU A 194 23.62 6.08 -0.15
C GLU A 194 22.48 5.48 -0.99
N PHE A 195 21.34 6.13 -1.05
CA PHE A 195 20.18 5.75 -1.86
C PHE A 195 20.08 6.63 -3.10
N ARG A 196 20.62 6.16 -4.23
CA ARG A 196 20.73 6.96 -5.47
C ARG A 196 19.43 7.63 -5.91
N HIS A 197 18.30 6.99 -5.66
CA HIS A 197 16.96 7.45 -6.04
C HIS A 197 16.07 7.72 -4.83
N GLY A 198 16.66 7.80 -3.63
CA GLY A 198 15.96 7.86 -2.37
C GLY A 198 15.35 6.51 -1.98
N ALA A 199 14.94 6.38 -0.72
CA ALA A 199 14.30 5.19 -0.18
C ALA A 199 13.11 5.56 0.71
N ASN A 200 12.13 4.65 0.82
CA ASN A 200 11.22 4.65 1.96
C ASN A 200 12.01 4.24 3.19
N VAL A 201 11.70 4.81 4.35
CA VAL A 201 12.43 4.54 5.59
C VAL A 201 11.46 4.05 6.64
N GLU A 202 11.65 2.83 7.09
CA GLU A 202 10.88 2.20 8.12
C GLU A 202 11.70 2.14 9.42
N PHE A 203 11.18 2.74 10.49
CA PHE A 203 11.69 2.57 11.83
C PHE A 203 10.83 1.56 12.56
N THR A 204 11.42 0.45 12.97
CA THR A 204 10.72 -0.67 13.59
C THR A 204 11.24 -0.94 15.00
N ARG A 205 10.38 -1.47 15.87
CA ARG A 205 10.72 -1.97 17.18
C ARG A 205 9.93 -3.24 17.45
N GLU A 206 10.60 -4.31 17.88
CA GLU A 206 9.90 -5.50 18.35
C GLU A 206 9.24 -5.21 19.71
N ILE A 207 7.92 -5.39 19.79
CA ILE A 207 7.13 -5.20 21.01
C ILE A 207 6.70 -6.52 21.64
N ALA A 208 6.67 -7.60 20.85
CA ALA A 208 6.52 -8.98 21.27
C ALA A 208 7.05 -9.92 20.18
N PRO A 209 7.26 -11.23 20.42
CA PRO A 209 7.70 -12.16 19.38
C PRO A 209 6.78 -12.13 18.15
N ASN A 210 7.36 -11.91 16.96
CA ASN A 210 6.65 -11.72 15.70
C ASN A 210 5.65 -10.55 15.72
N HIS A 211 5.92 -9.52 16.50
CA HIS A 211 5.05 -8.35 16.61
C HIS A 211 5.91 -7.07 16.67
N LEU A 212 5.79 -6.26 15.64
CA LEU A 212 6.55 -5.01 15.46
C LEU A 212 5.64 -3.79 15.56
N GLU A 213 6.13 -2.73 16.17
CA GLU A 213 5.69 -1.36 15.95
C GLU A 213 6.49 -0.76 14.78
N MET A 214 5.84 -0.05 13.87
CA MET A 214 6.48 0.55 12.71
C MET A 214 5.96 1.97 12.44
N CYS A 215 6.88 2.90 12.20
CA CYS A 215 6.60 4.21 11.64
C CYS A 215 7.41 4.42 10.36
N VAL A 216 6.78 4.99 9.33
CA VAL A 216 7.37 5.11 7.99
C VAL A 216 7.47 6.56 7.52
N PHE A 217 8.56 6.86 6.81
CA PHE A 217 8.72 8.06 5.99
C PHE A 217 8.80 7.62 4.52
N GLU A 218 7.75 7.88 3.76
CA GLU A 218 7.67 7.47 2.36
C GLU A 218 8.41 8.44 1.45
N ARG A 219 9.18 7.90 0.51
CA ARG A 219 9.91 8.64 -0.51
C ARG A 219 8.96 9.48 -1.38
N GLY A 220 9.19 10.77 -1.40
CA GLY A 220 8.39 11.72 -2.20
C GLY A 220 7.07 12.15 -1.54
N VAL A 221 6.64 11.48 -0.47
CA VAL A 221 5.38 11.77 0.23
C VAL A 221 5.63 12.35 1.62
N GLY A 222 6.49 11.71 2.43
CA GLY A 222 6.75 12.10 3.81
C GLY A 222 6.24 11.08 4.83
N ALA A 223 5.95 11.52 6.04
CA ALA A 223 5.37 10.69 7.08
C ALA A 223 3.92 10.32 6.71
N THR A 224 3.63 9.01 6.65
CA THR A 224 2.30 8.47 6.40
C THR A 224 1.87 7.53 7.53
N LEU A 225 0.58 7.24 7.60
CA LEU A 225 0.03 6.40 8.68
C LEU A 225 0.37 4.92 8.51
N ALA A 226 0.53 4.45 7.27
CA ALA A 226 0.90 3.08 6.94
C ALA A 226 1.38 2.96 5.50
N CYS A 227 2.43 2.17 5.27
CA CYS A 227 2.93 1.78 3.96
C CYS A 227 2.90 0.25 3.83
N GLY A 228 2.12 -0.26 2.87
CA GLY A 228 1.96 -1.71 2.69
C GLY A 228 3.28 -2.41 2.33
N THR A 229 4.04 -1.86 1.37
CA THR A 229 5.37 -2.38 0.99
C THR A 229 6.38 -2.21 2.12
N GLY A 230 6.29 -1.12 2.91
CA GLY A 230 7.10 -0.91 4.11
C GLY A 230 6.84 -1.97 5.19
N CYS A 231 5.57 -2.37 5.40
CA CYS A 231 5.25 -3.49 6.31
C CYS A 231 5.90 -4.80 5.84
N VAL A 232 5.84 -5.07 4.52
CA VAL A 232 6.45 -6.26 3.93
C VAL A 232 7.98 -6.23 4.10
N ALA A 233 8.63 -5.11 3.77
CA ALA A 233 10.08 -4.93 3.95
C ALA A 233 10.50 -5.13 5.41
N SER A 234 9.74 -4.56 6.35
CA SER A 234 10.00 -4.67 7.79
C SER A 234 9.88 -6.12 8.30
N ALA A 235 8.81 -6.83 7.93
CA ALA A 235 8.64 -8.23 8.30
C ALA A 235 9.71 -9.12 7.65
N TYR A 236 10.06 -8.85 6.40
CA TYR A 236 11.09 -9.59 5.68
C TYR A 236 12.45 -9.43 6.36
N ALA A 237 12.88 -8.19 6.64
CA ALA A 237 14.13 -7.90 7.34
C ALA A 237 14.18 -8.56 8.73
N TYR A 238 13.08 -8.42 9.50
CA TYR A 238 12.93 -9.04 10.82
C TYR A 238 13.11 -10.55 10.78
N CYS A 239 12.40 -11.24 9.88
CA CYS A 239 12.44 -12.69 9.77
C CYS A 239 13.77 -13.20 9.21
N ARG A 240 14.37 -12.50 8.22
CA ARG A 240 15.68 -12.84 7.66
C ARG A 240 16.76 -12.83 8.72
N LYS A 241 16.85 -11.78 9.54
CA LYS A 241 17.84 -11.66 10.64
C LYS A 241 17.71 -12.78 11.67
N ARG A 242 16.50 -13.32 11.85
CA ARG A 242 16.20 -14.36 12.85
C ARG A 242 16.09 -15.76 12.27
N GLY A 243 16.18 -15.92 10.94
CA GLY A 243 16.01 -17.20 10.25
C GLY A 243 14.60 -17.79 10.38
N LEU A 244 13.58 -16.94 10.51
CA LEU A 244 12.18 -17.35 10.71
C LEU A 244 11.47 -17.51 9.37
N SER A 245 10.81 -18.64 9.16
CA SER A 245 9.95 -18.90 7.98
C SER A 245 8.67 -19.61 8.42
N GLY A 246 7.63 -19.58 7.59
CA GLY A 246 6.33 -20.15 7.93
C GLY A 246 5.60 -19.40 9.05
N VAL A 247 5.84 -18.09 9.19
CA VAL A 247 5.32 -17.27 10.30
C VAL A 247 4.49 -16.11 9.79
N SER A 248 3.59 -15.62 10.64
CA SER A 248 2.88 -14.36 10.46
C SER A 248 3.47 -13.33 11.42
N VAL A 249 3.91 -12.19 10.87
CA VAL A 249 4.39 -11.04 11.64
C VAL A 249 3.29 -9.98 11.71
N ALA A 250 2.93 -9.58 12.92
CA ALA A 250 2.03 -8.48 13.18
C ALA A 250 2.80 -7.16 13.10
N ILE A 251 2.28 -6.17 12.39
CA ILE A 251 2.87 -4.84 12.24
C ILE A 251 1.86 -3.79 12.72
N GLU A 252 2.11 -3.21 13.88
CA GLU A 252 1.37 -2.05 14.35
C GLU A 252 1.89 -0.80 13.67
N THR A 253 1.01 -0.14 12.92
CA THR A 253 1.27 1.15 12.28
C THR A 253 0.35 2.21 12.90
N GLU A 254 0.62 3.49 12.62
CA GLU A 254 -0.27 4.57 13.05
C GLU A 254 -1.67 4.47 12.41
N GLY A 255 -1.78 3.83 11.25
CA GLY A 255 -3.04 3.58 10.54
C GLY A 255 -3.78 2.31 10.98
N GLY A 256 -3.16 1.46 11.78
CA GLY A 256 -3.76 0.22 12.27
C GLY A 256 -2.84 -0.99 12.17
N LEU A 257 -3.39 -2.14 12.54
CA LEU A 257 -2.69 -3.42 12.54
C LEU A 257 -2.75 -4.07 11.16
N LEU A 258 -1.59 -4.45 10.66
CA LEU A 258 -1.41 -5.27 9.46
C LEU A 258 -0.67 -6.55 9.82
N HIS A 259 -0.80 -7.57 8.98
CA HIS A 259 -0.04 -8.80 9.12
C HIS A 259 0.73 -9.11 7.84
N VAL A 260 1.92 -9.67 7.98
CA VAL A 260 2.72 -10.14 6.86
C VAL A 260 2.98 -11.63 7.04
N GLU A 261 2.51 -12.45 6.11
CA GLU A 261 2.81 -13.88 6.08
C GLU A 261 4.10 -14.13 5.29
N ILE A 262 5.09 -14.69 5.98
CA ILE A 262 6.33 -15.18 5.40
C ILE A 262 6.17 -16.68 5.14
N PRO A 263 6.31 -17.17 3.89
CA PRO A 263 6.09 -18.58 3.56
C PRO A 263 7.17 -19.48 4.15
N GLU A 264 6.86 -20.78 4.27
CA GLU A 264 7.86 -21.79 4.58
C GLU A 264 8.87 -21.93 3.45
N GLY A 265 10.14 -22.18 3.80
CA GLY A 265 11.20 -22.45 2.83
C GLY A 265 11.56 -21.26 1.93
N ILE A 266 11.32 -20.04 2.41
CA ILE A 266 11.75 -18.83 1.69
C ILE A 266 13.27 -18.84 1.53
N ASP A 267 13.73 -18.54 0.32
CA ASP A 267 15.15 -18.38 0.03
C ASP A 267 15.55 -16.92 0.32
N TRP A 268 16.28 -16.72 1.43
CA TRP A 268 16.68 -15.38 1.88
C TRP A 268 17.77 -14.74 1.01
N ASP A 269 18.52 -15.54 0.27
CA ASP A 269 19.68 -15.11 -0.54
C ASP A 269 19.36 -15.15 -2.04
N GLY A 270 18.20 -15.68 -2.41
CA GLY A 270 17.73 -15.80 -3.79
C GLY A 270 16.91 -14.62 -4.26
N HIS A 271 17.11 -14.23 -5.53
CA HIS A 271 16.21 -13.30 -6.20
C HIS A 271 14.93 -14.04 -6.62
N VAL A 272 13.89 -13.96 -5.81
CA VAL A 272 12.64 -14.67 -6.08
C VAL A 272 11.65 -13.72 -6.74
N SER A 273 11.33 -13.96 -8.02
CA SER A 273 10.33 -13.16 -8.75
C SER A 273 8.91 -13.28 -8.16
N LYS A 274 8.68 -14.29 -7.31
CA LYS A 274 7.45 -14.47 -6.51
C LYS A 274 7.85 -14.97 -5.14
N SER A 275 7.98 -14.08 -4.19
CA SER A 275 8.38 -14.42 -2.82
C SER A 275 7.35 -15.26 -2.05
N GLY A 276 6.08 -15.26 -2.48
CA GLY A 276 4.97 -15.87 -1.74
C GLY A 276 4.59 -15.10 -0.47
N VAL A 277 5.24 -13.95 -0.23
CA VAL A 277 4.91 -13.06 0.90
C VAL A 277 3.54 -12.44 0.68
N LYS A 278 2.71 -12.42 1.72
CA LYS A 278 1.38 -11.81 1.66
C LYS A 278 1.25 -10.71 2.70
N LEU A 279 0.70 -9.58 2.27
CA LEU A 279 0.23 -8.52 3.15
C LEU A 279 -1.25 -8.73 3.45
N ILE A 280 -1.61 -8.76 4.73
CA ILE A 280 -2.99 -9.00 5.19
C ILE A 280 -3.45 -7.81 6.01
N GLY A 281 -4.65 -7.30 5.71
CA GLY A 281 -5.26 -6.23 6.46
C GLY A 281 -6.70 -5.97 6.07
N GLY A 282 -7.40 -5.20 6.88
CA GLY A 282 -8.77 -4.82 6.64
C GLY A 282 -8.91 -3.76 5.56
N ALA A 283 -10.13 -3.64 5.05
CA ALA A 283 -10.62 -2.47 4.35
C ALA A 283 -12.08 -2.27 4.73
N LYS A 284 -12.49 -1.03 4.99
CA LYS A 284 -13.84 -0.70 5.47
C LYS A 284 -14.52 0.28 4.56
N HIS A 285 -15.78 0.02 4.27
CA HIS A 285 -16.69 1.01 3.71
C HIS A 285 -17.01 2.05 4.78
N VAL A 286 -16.91 3.33 4.43
CA VAL A 286 -17.16 4.45 5.35
C VAL A 286 -18.54 5.05 5.08
N TYR A 287 -18.78 5.48 3.84
CA TYR A 287 -20.07 6.02 3.39
C TYR A 287 -20.18 6.00 1.86
N SER A 288 -21.38 6.23 1.35
CA SER A 288 -21.66 6.39 -0.08
C SER A 288 -22.25 7.77 -0.34
N GLY A 289 -22.08 8.29 -1.56
CA GLY A 289 -22.59 9.59 -1.95
C GLY A 289 -22.68 9.76 -3.45
N VAL A 290 -23.09 10.97 -3.84
CA VAL A 290 -23.13 11.43 -5.22
C VAL A 290 -22.39 12.75 -5.31
N MET A 291 -21.53 12.91 -6.31
CA MET A 291 -20.78 14.13 -6.55
C MET A 291 -21.05 14.65 -7.96
N ALA A 292 -21.27 15.95 -8.10
CA ALA A 292 -21.40 16.57 -9.39
C ALA A 292 -20.06 16.64 -10.12
N LEU A 293 -20.00 16.07 -11.32
CA LEU A 293 -18.91 16.25 -12.26
C LEU A 293 -19.30 17.39 -13.20
N ASN A 294 -18.94 18.63 -12.81
CA ASN A 294 -19.23 19.80 -13.59
C ASN A 294 -18.14 20.02 -14.66
N ASP A 295 -18.55 20.51 -15.85
CA ASP A 295 -17.65 20.85 -16.95
C ASP A 295 -16.97 22.21 -16.76
N GLU A 296 -17.18 22.88 -15.64
CA GLU A 296 -16.57 24.17 -15.34
C GLU A 296 -15.22 23.97 -14.66
N ALA A 297 -14.15 24.05 -15.47
CA ALA A 297 -12.85 24.48 -14.96
C ALA A 297 -13.00 25.94 -14.52
N CYS A 298 -12.86 26.21 -13.22
CA CYS A 298 -12.68 27.58 -12.74
C CYS A 298 -11.28 28.08 -13.09
#